data_c85c7d15c5c73e60e1cd451ee1086d94
#
_entry.id   c85c7d15c5c73e60e1cd451ee1086d94
#
_cell.length_a   1.000
_cell.length_b   1.000
_cell.length_c   1.000
_cell.angle_alpha   90.00
_cell.angle_beta   90.00
_cell.angle_gamma   90.00
#
_symmetry.space_group_name_H-M   'P 1'
#
loop_
_entity.id
_entity.type
_entity.pdbx_description
1 polymer ?
#
loop_
_entity_poly.entity_id
_entity_poly.type
_entity_poly.pdbx_seq_one_letter_code
_entity_poly.pdbx_strand_id
1 'polypeptide(L)'
;MTWDALRQSCLACSRCPLAGTRHHVVFGVGPEDAEVLFVGEGPGQQEDLQGEPFVGPAGQLLDEMLSIIGLGRHNCYITNIVKCRPPGNRDPQESEQDACMPFLRRQTKLLRPKIIVCLGRIAAKRLIDPDFKITRDHGQWVEKGGIWFT
;
A
#
# COMPACT_ATOMS: atom_id res chain seq x y z
N MET A 1 4.33 19.05 5.68
CA MET A 1 3.09 18.39 6.12
C MET A 1 3.42 17.32 7.12
N THR A 2 2.70 17.29 8.24
CA THR A 2 2.86 16.26 9.26
C THR A 2 2.15 14.96 8.84
N TRP A 3 2.49 13.86 9.52
CA TRP A 3 1.81 12.57 9.30
C TRP A 3 0.30 12.68 9.55
N ASP A 4 -0.10 13.31 10.66
CA ASP A 4 -1.53 13.49 10.98
C ASP A 4 -2.25 14.34 9.93
N ALA A 5 -1.66 15.42 9.46
CA ALA A 5 -2.25 16.24 8.40
C ALA A 5 -2.41 15.46 7.10
N LEU A 6 -1.43 14.64 6.75
CA LEU A 6 -1.51 13.75 5.58
C LEU A 6 -2.63 12.74 5.75
N ARG A 7 -2.72 12.11 6.90
CA ARG A 7 -3.76 11.14 7.22
C ARG A 7 -5.16 11.78 7.10
N GLN A 8 -5.37 12.93 7.71
CA GLN A 8 -6.66 13.62 7.66
C GLN A 8 -7.03 14.01 6.23
N SER A 9 -6.09 14.49 5.45
CA SER A 9 -6.29 14.80 4.02
C SER A 9 -6.71 13.56 3.24
N CYS A 10 -6.09 12.42 3.51
CA CYS A 10 -6.41 11.16 2.86
C CYS A 10 -7.81 10.67 3.23
N LEU A 11 -8.17 10.72 4.53
CA LEU A 11 -9.47 10.29 5.01
C LEU A 11 -10.63 11.10 4.41
N ALA A 12 -10.38 12.36 4.06
CA ALA A 12 -11.37 13.26 3.46
C ALA A 12 -11.28 13.31 1.92
N CYS A 13 -10.51 12.44 1.29
CA CYS A 13 -10.24 12.51 -0.15
C CYS A 13 -11.47 12.18 -0.99
N SER A 14 -11.68 12.97 -2.07
CA SER A 14 -12.73 12.75 -3.06
C SER A 14 -12.21 12.88 -4.50
N ARG A 15 -10.92 12.60 -4.73
CA ARG A 15 -10.24 12.87 -5.99
C ARG A 15 -10.54 11.90 -7.13
N CYS A 16 -11.18 10.77 -6.85
CA CYS A 16 -11.50 9.78 -7.87
C CYS A 16 -12.85 9.11 -7.58
N PRO A 17 -13.42 8.35 -8.55
CA PRO A 17 -14.72 7.71 -8.39
C PRO A 17 -14.83 6.72 -7.23
N LEU A 18 -13.71 6.18 -6.74
CA LEU A 18 -13.73 5.24 -5.61
C LEU A 18 -14.28 5.88 -4.33
N ALA A 19 -14.23 7.21 -4.22
CA ALA A 19 -14.80 7.92 -3.08
C ALA A 19 -16.31 7.74 -2.96
N GLY A 20 -17.02 7.49 -4.07
CA GLY A 20 -18.48 7.33 -4.08
C GLY A 20 -18.98 5.96 -3.63
N THR A 21 -18.11 4.96 -3.60
CA THR A 21 -18.50 3.56 -3.31
C THR A 21 -17.79 2.95 -2.11
N ARG A 22 -16.76 3.60 -1.59
CA ARG A 22 -16.06 3.13 -0.39
C ARG A 22 -16.91 3.29 0.87
N HIS A 23 -16.71 2.42 1.85
CA HIS A 23 -17.21 2.61 3.23
C HIS A 23 -16.19 3.37 4.08
N HIS A 24 -14.91 2.99 4.00
CA HIS A 24 -13.82 3.65 4.70
C HIS A 24 -12.62 3.86 3.78
N VAL A 25 -11.89 4.95 3.99
CA VAL A 25 -10.54 5.09 3.44
C VAL A 25 -9.59 4.24 4.28
N VAL A 26 -8.71 3.50 3.62
CA VAL A 26 -7.70 2.65 4.26
C VAL A 26 -6.33 3.29 4.05
N PHE A 27 -5.94 4.14 5.00
CA PHE A 27 -4.70 4.92 4.88
C PHE A 27 -3.46 4.05 5.01
N GLY A 28 -3.46 3.13 5.95
CA GLY A 28 -2.34 2.26 6.27
C GLY A 28 -2.24 2.01 7.76
N VAL A 29 -1.31 1.15 8.16
CA VAL A 29 -1.07 0.79 9.56
C VAL A 29 0.40 0.50 9.80
N GLY A 30 0.90 0.92 10.94
CA GLY A 30 2.27 0.67 11.40
C GLY A 30 2.92 1.90 12.01
N PRO A 31 4.15 1.75 12.52
CA PRO A 31 4.89 2.89 13.08
C PRO A 31 5.33 3.88 11.99
N GLU A 32 5.35 5.16 12.34
CA GLU A 32 5.66 6.26 11.43
C GLU A 32 7.14 6.37 11.06
N ASP A 33 7.98 5.53 11.63
CA ASP A 33 9.42 5.43 11.38
C ASP A 33 9.85 4.04 10.89
N ALA A 34 8.92 3.24 10.40
CA ALA A 34 9.19 1.89 9.94
C ALA A 34 10.25 1.86 8.83
N GLU A 35 11.21 0.96 8.97
CA GLU A 35 12.25 0.78 7.95
C GLU A 35 11.77 -0.04 6.74
N VAL A 36 10.72 -0.85 6.92
CA VAL A 36 10.14 -1.69 5.87
C VAL A 36 8.70 -1.27 5.61
N LEU A 37 8.42 -0.96 4.36
CA LEU A 37 7.10 -0.56 3.86
C LEU A 37 6.57 -1.65 2.93
N PHE A 38 5.41 -2.21 3.25
CA PHE A 38 4.69 -3.14 2.37
C PHE A 38 3.60 -2.39 1.63
N VAL A 39 3.54 -2.55 0.31
CA VAL A 39 2.55 -1.89 -0.54
C VAL A 39 1.82 -2.91 -1.39
N GLY A 40 0.54 -3.08 -1.12
CA GLY A 40 -0.36 -3.91 -1.92
C GLY A 40 -1.13 -3.09 -2.96
N GLU A 41 -2.12 -3.71 -3.56
CA GLU A 41 -2.93 -3.12 -4.63
C GLU A 41 -3.96 -2.13 -4.10
N GLY A 42 -4.89 -2.60 -3.29
CA GLY A 42 -5.99 -1.80 -2.76
C GLY A 42 -6.82 -2.59 -1.73
N PRO A 43 -7.70 -1.90 -0.99
CA PRO A 43 -8.57 -2.55 -0.01
C PRO A 43 -9.55 -3.51 -0.66
N GLY A 44 -9.75 -4.67 -0.04
CA GLY A 44 -10.85 -5.57 -0.32
C GLY A 44 -12.05 -5.26 0.55
N GLN A 45 -13.04 -6.17 0.57
CA GLN A 45 -14.28 -5.96 1.32
C GLN A 45 -14.06 -5.80 2.82
N GLN A 46 -13.26 -6.66 3.43
CA GLN A 46 -13.02 -6.60 4.87
C GLN A 46 -12.22 -5.35 5.25
N GLU A 47 -11.25 -4.97 4.44
CA GLU A 47 -10.46 -3.76 4.64
C GLU A 47 -11.34 -2.51 4.56
N ASP A 48 -12.24 -2.46 3.58
CA ASP A 48 -13.19 -1.37 3.38
C ASP A 48 -14.15 -1.22 4.58
N LEU A 49 -14.61 -2.33 5.12
CA LEU A 49 -15.51 -2.33 6.28
C LEU A 49 -14.80 -1.92 7.58
N GLN A 50 -13.55 -2.31 7.75
CA GLN A 50 -12.80 -2.08 9.00
C GLN A 50 -11.90 -0.84 8.95
N GLY A 51 -11.56 -0.34 7.77
CA GLY A 51 -10.67 0.82 7.62
C GLY A 51 -9.20 0.49 7.84
N GLU A 52 -8.80 -0.78 7.81
CA GLU A 52 -7.45 -1.25 8.06
C GLU A 52 -6.96 -2.16 6.93
N PRO A 53 -5.68 -2.03 6.49
CA PRO A 53 -5.17 -2.84 5.39
C PRO A 53 -4.90 -4.28 5.80
N PHE A 54 -5.07 -5.20 4.86
CA PHE A 54 -4.68 -6.60 5.00
C PHE A 54 -5.29 -7.29 6.24
N VAL A 55 -6.60 -7.21 6.39
CA VAL A 55 -7.36 -7.85 7.50
C VAL A 55 -8.17 -9.07 7.06
N GLY A 56 -8.26 -9.34 5.76
CA GLY A 56 -8.89 -10.52 5.20
C GLY A 56 -7.94 -11.74 5.17
N PRO A 57 -8.31 -12.82 4.46
CA PRO A 57 -7.49 -14.04 4.40
C PRO A 57 -6.06 -13.81 3.91
N ALA A 58 -5.86 -12.99 2.89
CA ALA A 58 -4.52 -12.66 2.39
C ALA A 58 -3.70 -11.90 3.43
N GLY A 59 -4.35 -11.02 4.19
CA GLY A 59 -3.70 -10.29 5.27
C GLY A 59 -3.30 -11.18 6.44
N GLN A 60 -4.11 -12.16 6.77
CA GLN A 60 -3.78 -13.14 7.80
C GLN A 60 -2.56 -13.97 7.39
N LEU A 61 -2.48 -14.39 6.14
CA LEU A 61 -1.32 -15.09 5.60
C LEU A 61 -0.07 -14.21 5.65
N LEU A 62 -0.19 -12.92 5.28
CA LEU A 62 0.90 -11.97 5.39
C LEU A 62 1.41 -11.87 6.83
N ASP A 63 0.52 -11.72 7.81
CA ASP A 63 0.89 -11.63 9.22
C ASP A 63 1.65 -12.89 9.67
N GLU A 64 1.21 -14.09 9.27
CA GLU A 64 1.88 -15.34 9.57
C GLU A 64 3.28 -15.40 8.96
N MET A 65 3.41 -15.04 7.69
CA MET A 65 4.70 -15.04 6.99
C MET A 65 5.69 -14.06 7.61
N LEU A 66 5.23 -12.85 7.93
CA LEU A 66 6.06 -11.84 8.56
C LEU A 66 6.54 -12.26 9.95
N SER A 67 5.68 -12.93 10.72
CA SER A 67 6.04 -13.39 12.07
C SER A 67 7.23 -14.35 12.07
N ILE A 68 7.40 -15.14 11.01
CA ILE A 68 8.52 -16.09 10.87
C ILE A 68 9.87 -15.36 10.85
N ILE A 69 9.92 -14.15 10.32
CA ILE A 69 11.14 -13.35 10.19
C ILE A 69 11.19 -12.17 11.19
N GLY A 70 10.34 -12.20 12.20
CA GLY A 70 10.34 -11.18 13.24
C GLY A 70 9.73 -9.85 12.82
N LEU A 71 8.96 -9.82 11.74
CA LEU A 71 8.27 -8.63 11.25
C LEU A 71 6.78 -8.70 11.54
N GLY A 72 6.13 -7.54 11.54
CA GLY A 72 4.70 -7.42 11.75
C GLY A 72 4.27 -5.97 11.76
N ARG A 73 3.01 -5.74 12.10
CA ARG A 73 2.42 -4.39 12.15
C ARG A 73 3.03 -3.50 13.24
N HIS A 74 3.79 -4.08 14.16
CA HIS A 74 4.48 -3.37 15.22
C HIS A 74 5.80 -2.72 14.77
N ASN A 75 6.41 -3.21 13.67
CA ASN A 75 7.69 -2.71 13.17
C ASN A 75 7.73 -2.47 11.65
N CYS A 76 6.64 -2.77 10.93
CA CYS A 76 6.51 -2.49 9.50
C CYS A 76 5.31 -1.59 9.25
N TYR A 77 5.39 -0.79 8.20
CA TYR A 77 4.21 -0.05 7.72
C TYR A 77 3.59 -0.78 6.53
N ILE A 78 2.27 -0.92 6.55
CA ILE A 78 1.53 -1.66 5.54
C ILE A 78 0.46 -0.74 4.95
N THR A 79 0.43 -0.64 3.62
CA THR A 79 -0.54 0.16 2.90
C THR A 79 -0.78 -0.40 1.49
N ASN A 80 -1.49 0.34 0.66
CA ASN A 80 -1.81 -0.02 -0.72
C ASN A 80 -1.54 1.14 -1.67
N ILE A 81 -1.47 0.86 -2.97
CA ILE A 81 -1.39 1.86 -4.04
C ILE A 81 -2.62 2.77 -4.00
N VAL A 82 -3.83 2.19 -3.95
CA VAL A 82 -5.06 2.97 -3.74
C VAL A 82 -5.57 2.77 -2.32
N LYS A 83 -6.15 3.83 -1.75
CA LYS A 83 -6.61 3.85 -0.35
C LYS A 83 -8.11 3.54 -0.22
N CYS A 84 -8.79 3.33 -1.32
CA CYS A 84 -10.22 3.06 -1.38
C CYS A 84 -10.47 1.79 -2.19
N ARG A 85 -11.47 1.00 -1.77
CA ARG A 85 -11.84 -0.24 -2.44
C ARG A 85 -12.41 0.00 -3.82
N PRO A 86 -11.85 -0.61 -4.89
CA PRO A 86 -12.52 -0.66 -6.19
C PRO A 86 -13.78 -1.53 -6.12
N PRO A 87 -14.88 -1.14 -6.79
CA PRO A 87 -16.12 -1.92 -6.81
C PRO A 87 -15.87 -3.36 -7.28
N GLY A 88 -16.41 -4.33 -6.53
CA GLY A 88 -16.24 -5.75 -6.86
C GLY A 88 -14.81 -6.27 -6.74
N ASN A 89 -13.93 -5.55 -6.03
CA ASN A 89 -12.50 -5.88 -5.89
C ASN A 89 -11.77 -5.96 -7.25
N ARG A 90 -12.24 -5.23 -8.26
CA ARG A 90 -11.52 -5.15 -9.54
C ARG A 90 -10.15 -4.49 -9.36
N ASP A 91 -9.28 -4.64 -10.35
CA ASP A 91 -8.03 -3.89 -10.39
C ASP A 91 -8.34 -2.39 -10.39
N PRO A 92 -7.57 -1.56 -9.66
CA PRO A 92 -7.71 -0.12 -9.76
C PRO A 92 -7.31 0.36 -11.16
N GLN A 93 -8.08 1.27 -11.72
CA GLN A 93 -7.76 1.88 -13.00
C GLN A 93 -6.51 2.75 -12.86
N GLU A 94 -5.79 2.95 -13.95
CA GLU A 94 -4.59 3.77 -13.95
C GLU A 94 -4.87 5.20 -13.47
N SER A 95 -5.99 5.79 -13.88
CA SER A 95 -6.43 7.12 -13.43
C SER A 95 -6.69 7.17 -11.91
N GLU A 96 -7.23 6.09 -11.34
CA GLU A 96 -7.46 5.99 -9.90
C GLU A 96 -6.14 5.87 -9.15
N GLN A 97 -5.20 5.10 -9.67
CA GLN A 97 -3.85 5.01 -9.13
C GLN A 97 -3.16 6.38 -9.17
N ASP A 98 -3.23 7.08 -10.30
CA ASP A 98 -2.62 8.41 -10.45
C ASP A 98 -3.17 9.41 -9.44
N ALA A 99 -4.48 9.40 -9.21
CA ALA A 99 -5.12 10.29 -8.25
C ALA A 99 -4.70 10.00 -6.80
N CYS A 100 -4.39 8.75 -6.49
CA CYS A 100 -4.05 8.31 -5.13
C CYS A 100 -2.54 8.33 -4.83
N MET A 101 -1.69 8.24 -5.83
CA MET A 101 -0.23 8.18 -5.66
C MET A 101 0.37 9.32 -4.83
N PRO A 102 -0.12 10.57 -4.87
CA PRO A 102 0.43 11.61 -4.01
C PRO A 102 0.43 11.28 -2.52
N PHE A 103 -0.55 10.52 -2.04
CA PHE A 103 -0.58 10.07 -0.64
C PHE A 103 0.55 9.09 -0.34
N LEU A 104 0.74 8.09 -1.20
CA LEU A 104 1.82 7.11 -1.01
C LEU A 104 3.20 7.75 -1.10
N ARG A 105 3.40 8.69 -2.03
CA ARG A 105 4.67 9.43 -2.16
C ARG A 105 4.99 10.20 -0.89
N ARG A 106 4.01 10.86 -0.30
CA ARG A 106 4.19 11.61 0.94
C ARG A 106 4.39 10.68 2.13
N GLN A 107 3.66 9.57 2.19
CA GLN A 107 3.90 8.54 3.20
C GLN A 107 5.35 8.04 3.14
N THR A 108 5.83 7.70 1.97
CA THR A 108 7.21 7.24 1.76
C THR A 108 8.22 8.29 2.17
N LYS A 109 7.97 9.56 1.82
CA LYS A 109 8.86 10.66 2.18
C LYS A 109 8.95 10.89 3.68
N LEU A 110 7.85 10.73 4.39
CA LEU A 110 7.80 10.92 5.84
C LEU A 110 8.34 9.71 6.60
N LEU A 111 8.03 8.48 6.14
CA LEU A 111 8.52 7.24 6.74
C LEU A 111 10.03 7.07 6.56
N ARG A 112 10.56 7.43 5.39
CA ARG A 112 11.96 7.18 4.99
C ARG A 112 12.34 5.70 5.11
N PRO A 113 11.60 4.78 4.49
CA PRO A 113 11.90 3.37 4.59
C PRO A 113 13.21 3.03 3.88
N LYS A 114 13.88 1.98 4.32
CA LYS A 114 15.05 1.42 3.64
C LYS A 114 14.65 0.41 2.58
N ILE A 115 13.51 -0.25 2.78
CA ILE A 115 13.00 -1.32 1.92
C ILE A 115 11.52 -1.09 1.65
N ILE A 116 11.13 -1.23 0.37
CA ILE A 116 9.73 -1.27 -0.05
C ILE A 116 9.48 -2.63 -0.69
N VAL A 117 8.53 -3.37 -0.13
CA VAL A 117 8.09 -4.66 -0.65
C VAL A 117 6.77 -4.49 -1.39
N CYS A 118 6.76 -4.78 -2.67
CA CYS A 118 5.57 -4.73 -3.50
C CYS A 118 4.84 -6.06 -3.43
N LEU A 119 3.58 -6.02 -3.00
CA LEU A 119 2.73 -7.20 -2.91
C LEU A 119 1.79 -7.24 -4.11
N GLY A 120 2.13 -8.09 -5.08
CA GLY A 120 1.37 -8.27 -6.30
C GLY A 120 1.82 -7.41 -7.47
N ARG A 121 1.27 -7.72 -8.65
CA ARG A 121 1.69 -7.11 -9.92
C ARG A 121 1.37 -5.62 -10.04
N ILE A 122 0.25 -5.17 -9.48
CA ILE A 122 -0.17 -3.76 -9.58
C ILE A 122 0.85 -2.85 -8.88
N ALA A 123 1.21 -3.19 -7.64
CA ALA A 123 2.22 -2.44 -6.89
C ALA A 123 3.59 -2.51 -7.57
N ALA A 124 4.01 -3.68 -8.02
CA ALA A 124 5.29 -3.87 -8.67
C ALA A 124 5.41 -3.08 -9.98
N LYS A 125 4.37 -3.10 -10.82
CA LYS A 125 4.35 -2.32 -12.06
C LYS A 125 4.38 -0.83 -11.80
N ARG A 126 3.73 -0.38 -10.75
CA ARG A 126 3.66 1.05 -10.42
C ARG A 126 4.94 1.58 -9.79
N LEU A 127 5.58 0.78 -8.94
CA LEU A 127 6.71 1.25 -8.12
C LEU A 127 8.07 0.80 -8.65
N ILE A 128 8.16 -0.34 -9.32
CA ILE A 128 9.43 -0.88 -9.81
C ILE A 128 9.60 -0.61 -11.29
N ASP A 129 8.75 -1.20 -12.14
CA ASP A 129 8.87 -1.12 -13.59
C ASP A 129 7.50 -1.37 -14.24
N PRO A 130 7.01 -0.50 -15.16
CA PRO A 130 5.75 -0.73 -15.87
C PRO A 130 5.71 -2.06 -16.64
N ASP A 131 6.87 -2.59 -17.04
CA ASP A 131 7.00 -3.86 -17.76
C ASP A 131 7.24 -5.05 -16.83
N PHE A 132 7.11 -4.86 -15.53
CA PHE A 132 7.29 -5.92 -14.52
C PHE A 132 6.35 -7.09 -14.80
N LYS A 133 6.92 -8.31 -14.81
CA LYS A 133 6.17 -9.56 -14.94
C LYS A 133 6.41 -10.40 -13.70
N ILE A 134 5.36 -10.56 -12.90
CA ILE A 134 5.49 -11.18 -11.58
C ILE A 134 6.03 -12.61 -11.63
N THR A 135 5.69 -13.36 -12.67
CA THR A 135 6.18 -14.73 -12.86
C THR A 135 7.67 -14.81 -13.19
N ARG A 136 8.24 -13.75 -13.79
CA ARG A 136 9.65 -13.67 -14.17
C ARG A 136 10.50 -12.90 -13.15
N ASP A 137 9.95 -11.81 -12.63
CA ASP A 137 10.74 -10.78 -11.95
C ASP A 137 10.57 -10.77 -10.43
N HIS A 138 9.66 -11.59 -9.87
CA HIS A 138 9.43 -11.63 -8.43
C HIS A 138 10.71 -11.99 -7.65
N GLY A 139 10.85 -11.43 -6.47
CA GLY A 139 11.96 -11.73 -5.57
C GLY A 139 13.29 -11.07 -5.92
N GLN A 140 13.34 -10.31 -7.01
CA GLN A 140 14.55 -9.57 -7.38
C GLN A 140 14.56 -8.21 -6.66
N TRP A 141 15.77 -7.71 -6.40
CA TRP A 141 15.98 -6.44 -5.71
C TRP A 141 16.41 -5.36 -6.71
N VAL A 142 15.78 -4.18 -6.60
CA VAL A 142 16.11 -3.02 -7.43
C VAL A 142 16.29 -1.82 -6.50
N GLU A 143 17.41 -1.09 -6.65
CA GLU A 143 17.63 0.14 -5.90
C GLU A 143 17.15 1.36 -6.69
N LYS A 144 16.41 2.25 -6.04
CA LYS A 144 15.97 3.53 -6.58
C LYS A 144 16.03 4.59 -5.49
N GLY A 145 16.82 5.65 -5.72
CA GLY A 145 16.89 6.79 -4.80
C GLY A 145 17.29 6.42 -3.37
N GLY A 146 18.14 5.42 -3.20
CA GLY A 146 18.58 4.96 -1.89
C GLY A 146 17.64 3.99 -1.19
N ILE A 147 16.54 3.59 -1.84
CA ILE A 147 15.58 2.62 -1.31
C ILE A 147 15.66 1.33 -2.13
N TRP A 148 15.66 0.19 -1.44
CA TRP A 148 15.59 -1.12 -2.07
C TRP A 148 14.14 -1.56 -2.26
N PHE A 149 13.80 -1.93 -3.50
CA PHE A 149 12.48 -2.42 -3.89
C PHE A 149 12.55 -3.90 -4.24
N THR A 150 11.53 -4.64 -3.84
CA THR A 150 11.34 -6.02 -4.25
C THR A 150 9.84 -6.38 -4.32
#